data_ca8b34be9b36eed33f3af44a468228f7
#
_entry.id   ca8b34be9b36eed33f3af44a468228f7
#
_cell.length_a   1.000
_cell.length_b   1.000
_cell.length_c   1.000
_cell.angle_alpha   90.00
_cell.angle_beta   90.00
_cell.angle_gamma   90.00
#
_symmetry.space_group_name_H-M   'P 1'
#
loop_
_entity.id
_entity.type
_entity.pdbx_description
1 polymer ?
#
loop_
_entity_poly.entity_id
_entity_poly.type
_entity_poly.pdbx_seq_one_letter_code
_entity_poly.pdbx_strand_id
1 'polypeptide(L)'
;MKNNNDSLGARMKMYEQQSRTFLKRKTPVIMRLDGCHFHTVTRGFEKPFDVAIERAMKHTMLFLCSNIQGCVLGYTQSDEITLVLCDYQKPDTAAWYDYNIQKITSVSASMASFAFIEALKQECLNTSCLFLSSKDAYRRSKLLAEKIEQGAFFDSRAFNLPTKEEVVNNLIWREQDAIRNSIQGLAQSLFSHNEIQCIKNKDILEKMKEEKGIDWSTYLTGYQQRGCCAIKVETDGEYNGTLVKRTSWEVDDNIPIFTQDRDYILSRITFD
;
A
#
# COMPACT_ATOMS: atom_id res chain seq x y z
N MET A 1 9.47 1.16 54.95
CA MET A 1 9.53 0.96 53.49
C MET A 1 8.13 1.22 52.94
N LYS A 2 7.90 2.30 52.22
CA LYS A 2 6.62 2.54 51.53
C LYS A 2 6.51 1.51 50.38
N ASN A 3 5.48 0.66 50.43
CA ASN A 3 5.16 -0.25 49.37
C ASN A 3 4.81 0.56 48.09
N ASN A 4 5.76 0.67 47.18
CA ASN A 4 5.61 1.39 45.91
C ASN A 4 4.64 0.72 44.92
N ASN A 5 4.04 -0.41 45.26
CA ASN A 5 3.17 -1.19 44.39
C ASN A 5 1.71 -0.73 44.37
N ASP A 6 1.33 0.20 45.23
CA ASP A 6 -0.06 0.64 45.36
C ASP A 6 -0.25 2.14 45.05
N SER A 7 0.63 2.72 44.24
CA SER A 7 0.43 4.10 43.77
C SER A 7 -0.69 4.15 42.74
N LEU A 8 -1.47 5.24 42.72
CA LEU A 8 -2.51 5.47 41.71
C LEU A 8 -1.98 5.27 40.29
N GLY A 9 -0.77 5.77 40.01
CA GLY A 9 -0.13 5.61 38.71
C GLY A 9 0.19 4.14 38.36
N ALA A 10 0.61 3.32 39.32
CA ALA A 10 0.85 1.91 39.08
C ALA A 10 -0.44 1.15 38.74
N ARG A 11 -1.55 1.45 39.49
CA ARG A 11 -2.86 0.86 39.19
C ARG A 11 -3.37 1.24 37.81
N MET A 12 -3.31 2.52 37.43
CA MET A 12 -3.76 2.98 36.10
C MET A 12 -2.95 2.33 34.99
N LYS A 13 -1.63 2.27 35.13
CA LYS A 13 -0.76 1.54 34.14
C LYS A 13 -1.09 0.05 34.06
N MET A 14 -1.46 -0.61 35.15
CA MET A 14 -1.90 -2.00 35.14
C MET A 14 -3.15 -2.18 34.30
N TYR A 15 -4.14 -1.28 34.39
CA TYR A 15 -5.33 -1.34 33.55
C TYR A 15 -5.01 -1.11 32.07
N GLU A 16 -4.15 -0.15 31.71
CA GLU A 16 -3.69 0.07 30.35
C GLU A 16 -2.93 -1.15 29.77
N GLN A 17 -2.20 -1.87 30.60
CA GLN A 17 -1.42 -3.03 30.18
C GLN A 17 -2.28 -4.25 29.83
N GLN A 18 -3.48 -4.39 30.41
CA GLN A 18 -4.36 -5.55 30.20
C GLN A 18 -4.75 -5.74 28.73
N SER A 19 -4.86 -4.66 27.95
CA SER A 19 -5.24 -4.69 26.54
C SER A 19 -4.05 -4.80 25.59
N ARG A 20 -2.81 -4.80 26.08
CA ARG A 20 -1.62 -4.85 25.21
C ARG A 20 -1.42 -6.24 24.62
N THR A 21 -1.41 -6.29 23.31
CA THR A 21 -1.13 -7.52 22.54
C THR A 21 0.09 -7.28 21.65
N PHE A 22 0.99 -8.24 21.60
CA PHE A 22 2.23 -8.18 20.81
C PHE A 22 2.27 -9.30 19.78
N LEU A 23 2.81 -9.03 18.60
CA LEU A 23 3.13 -10.05 17.63
C LEU A 23 4.44 -10.77 18.03
N LYS A 24 4.59 -11.98 17.51
CA LYS A 24 5.77 -12.79 17.75
C LYS A 24 7.00 -12.18 17.09
N ARG A 25 8.09 -12.07 17.85
CA ARG A 25 9.39 -11.61 17.37
C ARG A 25 10.08 -12.70 16.53
N LYS A 26 11.00 -12.25 15.66
CA LYS A 26 11.81 -13.11 14.79
C LYS A 26 10.98 -13.99 13.84
N THR A 27 9.81 -13.48 13.47
CA THR A 27 8.89 -14.10 12.52
C THR A 27 8.40 -13.00 11.56
N PRO A 28 8.17 -13.30 10.28
CA PRO A 28 7.63 -12.30 9.34
C PRO A 28 6.33 -11.69 9.83
N VAL A 29 6.20 -10.39 9.65
CA VAL A 29 4.98 -9.65 9.95
C VAL A 29 4.44 -9.03 8.67
N ILE A 30 3.16 -9.24 8.41
CA ILE A 30 2.41 -8.50 7.39
C ILE A 30 1.67 -7.36 8.07
N MET A 31 1.77 -6.17 7.49
CA MET A 31 0.88 -5.07 7.78
C MET A 31 0.07 -4.77 6.53
N ARG A 32 -1.26 -4.84 6.62
CA ARG A 32 -2.15 -4.49 5.53
C ARG A 32 -2.97 -3.27 5.90
N LEU A 33 -2.87 -2.24 5.09
CA LEU A 33 -3.62 -1.01 5.20
C LEU A 33 -4.65 -0.97 4.09
N ASP A 34 -5.85 -0.48 4.39
CA ASP A 34 -6.98 -0.45 3.48
C ASP A 34 -7.70 0.90 3.59
N GLY A 35 -8.09 1.46 2.46
CA GLY A 35 -8.76 2.75 2.42
C GLY A 35 -10.21 2.66 2.92
N CYS A 36 -10.52 3.37 4.00
CA CYS A 36 -11.87 3.38 4.57
C CYS A 36 -12.84 4.13 3.67
N HIS A 37 -13.92 3.44 3.21
CA HIS A 37 -14.94 4.03 2.34
C HIS A 37 -14.37 4.70 1.07
N PHE A 38 -13.35 4.12 0.48
CA PHE A 38 -12.55 4.74 -0.59
C PHE A 38 -13.37 5.03 -1.85
N HIS A 39 -14.48 4.31 -2.08
CA HIS A 39 -15.46 4.64 -3.12
C HIS A 39 -16.02 6.07 -2.99
N THR A 40 -16.07 6.63 -1.79
CA THR A 40 -16.45 8.03 -1.55
C THR A 40 -15.30 8.99 -1.86
N VAL A 41 -14.08 8.62 -1.49
CA VAL A 41 -12.87 9.39 -1.81
C VAL A 41 -12.70 9.48 -3.32
N THR A 42 -12.83 8.36 -4.04
CA THR A 42 -12.61 8.28 -5.50
C THR A 42 -13.80 8.76 -6.33
N ARG A 43 -14.92 9.17 -5.71
CA ARG A 43 -16.07 9.72 -6.44
C ARG A 43 -15.70 11.02 -7.15
N GLY A 44 -15.94 11.05 -8.46
CA GLY A 44 -15.65 12.19 -9.33
C GLY A 44 -14.30 12.12 -10.04
N PHE A 45 -13.44 11.19 -9.66
CA PHE A 45 -12.21 10.88 -10.39
C PHE A 45 -12.49 10.02 -11.64
N GLU A 46 -11.52 9.91 -12.52
CA GLU A 46 -11.61 9.10 -13.74
C GLU A 46 -11.82 7.60 -13.43
N LYS A 47 -12.55 6.93 -14.34
CA LYS A 47 -12.85 5.49 -14.26
C LYS A 47 -12.24 4.76 -15.44
N PRO A 48 -11.73 3.53 -15.28
CA PRO A 48 -11.70 2.75 -14.02
C PRO A 48 -10.58 3.17 -13.06
N PHE A 49 -9.55 3.87 -13.53
CA PHE A 49 -8.38 4.28 -12.77
C PHE A 49 -8.10 5.76 -12.98
N ASP A 50 -7.57 6.40 -11.95
CA ASP A 50 -7.21 7.81 -11.96
C ASP A 50 -5.75 8.00 -11.55
N VAL A 51 -4.99 8.68 -12.39
CA VAL A 51 -3.54 8.85 -12.22
C VAL A 51 -3.16 9.55 -10.91
N ALA A 52 -3.96 10.51 -10.41
CA ALA A 52 -3.66 11.17 -9.15
C ALA A 52 -3.83 10.22 -7.96
N ILE A 53 -4.85 9.35 -8.00
CA ILE A 53 -5.05 8.32 -6.97
C ILE A 53 -3.92 7.29 -7.03
N GLU A 54 -3.54 6.83 -8.22
CA GLU A 54 -2.41 5.89 -8.39
C GLU A 54 -1.11 6.46 -7.82
N ARG A 55 -0.78 7.70 -8.16
CA ARG A 55 0.42 8.39 -7.66
C ARG A 55 0.36 8.59 -6.15
N ALA A 56 -0.81 8.96 -5.61
CA ALA A 56 -0.99 9.13 -4.18
C ALA A 56 -0.80 7.81 -3.42
N MET A 57 -1.31 6.69 -3.94
CA MET A 57 -1.12 5.36 -3.34
C MET A 57 0.35 4.91 -3.39
N LYS A 58 1.03 5.09 -4.53
CA LYS A 58 2.47 4.78 -4.66
C LYS A 58 3.32 5.62 -3.70
N HIS A 59 3.04 6.93 -3.61
CA HIS A 59 3.71 7.81 -2.65
C HIS A 59 3.47 7.36 -1.20
N THR A 60 2.23 7.02 -0.85
CA THR A 60 1.86 6.54 0.48
C THR A 60 2.63 5.26 0.82
N MET A 61 2.70 4.31 -0.09
CA MET A 61 3.48 3.08 0.09
C MET A 61 4.97 3.39 0.32
N LEU A 62 5.59 4.23 -0.50
CA LEU A 62 6.99 4.64 -0.34
C LEU A 62 7.24 5.33 0.99
N PHE A 63 6.34 6.24 1.39
CA PHE A 63 6.42 6.93 2.68
C PHE A 63 6.38 5.94 3.85
N LEU A 64 5.47 4.99 3.83
CA LEU A 64 5.37 3.95 4.86
C LEU A 64 6.61 3.07 4.89
N CYS A 65 7.07 2.58 3.73
CA CYS A 65 8.28 1.76 3.63
C CYS A 65 9.53 2.45 4.19
N SER A 66 9.64 3.77 3.93
CA SER A 66 10.78 4.57 4.38
C SER A 66 10.77 4.89 5.87
N ASN A 67 9.58 4.95 6.49
CA ASN A 67 9.44 5.41 7.87
C ASN A 67 9.10 4.28 8.86
N ILE A 68 8.76 3.09 8.40
CA ILE A 68 8.45 1.94 9.25
C ILE A 68 9.68 1.06 9.39
N GLN A 69 10.21 1.00 10.61
CA GLN A 69 11.39 0.18 10.92
C GLN A 69 11.14 -1.30 10.65
N GLY A 70 12.12 -1.95 10.00
CA GLY A 70 12.04 -3.36 9.66
C GLY A 70 11.24 -3.65 8.38
N CYS A 71 10.70 -2.63 7.70
CA CYS A 71 10.08 -2.81 6.40
C CYS A 71 11.13 -3.24 5.37
N VAL A 72 10.81 -4.29 4.60
CA VAL A 72 11.70 -4.87 3.59
C VAL A 72 11.08 -4.91 2.19
N LEU A 73 9.76 -4.85 2.12
CA LEU A 73 9.00 -4.84 0.87
C LEU A 73 7.65 -4.15 1.11
N GLY A 74 7.23 -3.31 0.18
CA GLY A 74 5.86 -2.81 0.08
C GLY A 74 5.20 -3.31 -1.20
N TYR A 75 3.89 -3.52 -1.16
CA TYR A 75 3.07 -3.82 -2.34
C TYR A 75 1.78 -3.00 -2.26
N THR A 76 1.38 -2.38 -3.36
CA THR A 76 0.12 -1.62 -3.40
C THR A 76 -0.67 -1.92 -4.67
N GLN A 77 -1.97 -1.97 -4.51
CA GLN A 77 -2.96 -2.09 -5.58
C GLN A 77 -4.26 -1.43 -5.14
N SER A 78 -4.96 -0.75 -6.06
CA SER A 78 -6.19 -0.02 -5.72
C SER A 78 -5.99 0.90 -4.50
N ASP A 79 -6.74 0.72 -3.44
CA ASP A 79 -6.69 1.44 -2.15
C ASP A 79 -6.04 0.61 -1.02
N GLU A 80 -5.37 -0.49 -1.37
CA GLU A 80 -4.70 -1.38 -0.42
C GLU A 80 -3.18 -1.25 -0.49
N ILE A 81 -2.53 -1.25 0.67
CA ILE A 81 -1.07 -1.33 0.82
C ILE A 81 -0.74 -2.50 1.75
N THR A 82 0.12 -3.40 1.30
CA THR A 82 0.69 -4.49 2.10
C THR A 82 2.18 -4.24 2.32
N LEU A 83 2.62 -4.22 3.58
CA LEU A 83 4.02 -4.11 3.97
C LEU A 83 4.49 -5.42 4.58
N VAL A 84 5.71 -5.82 4.25
CA VAL A 84 6.40 -6.94 4.87
C VAL A 84 7.46 -6.40 5.83
N LEU A 85 7.36 -6.78 7.10
CA LEU A 85 8.32 -6.38 8.13
C LEU A 85 9.10 -7.61 8.62
N CYS A 86 10.41 -7.41 8.76
CA CYS A 86 11.35 -8.41 9.26
C CYS A 86 12.20 -7.83 10.39
N ASP A 87 12.20 -8.48 11.56
CA ASP A 87 13.06 -8.13 12.70
C ASP A 87 14.17 -9.18 12.94
N TYR A 88 14.38 -10.06 11.95
CA TYR A 88 15.37 -11.15 12.00
C TYR A 88 16.55 -10.97 11.02
N GLN A 89 16.75 -9.75 10.50
CA GLN A 89 17.89 -9.41 9.64
C GLN A 89 19.23 -9.63 10.36
N LYS A 90 19.26 -9.27 11.65
CA LYS A 90 20.39 -9.52 12.57
C LYS A 90 19.83 -9.95 13.93
N PRO A 91 20.63 -10.62 14.77
CA PRO A 91 20.19 -11.05 16.10
C PRO A 91 19.64 -9.91 16.98
N ASP A 92 20.23 -8.72 16.87
CA ASP A 92 19.90 -7.51 17.64
C ASP A 92 18.88 -6.58 16.96
N THR A 93 18.38 -6.94 15.73
CA THR A 93 17.39 -6.11 15.03
C THR A 93 16.14 -5.92 15.90
N ALA A 94 15.83 -4.67 16.20
CA ALA A 94 14.65 -4.31 16.98
C ALA A 94 13.39 -4.36 16.11
N ALA A 95 12.27 -4.75 16.71
CA ALA A 95 10.96 -4.67 16.06
C ALA A 95 10.38 -3.26 16.22
N TRP A 96 9.65 -2.80 15.20
CA TRP A 96 8.97 -1.51 15.25
C TRP A 96 7.96 -1.49 16.40
N TYR A 97 8.15 -0.59 17.37
CA TYR A 97 7.36 -0.52 18.61
C TYR A 97 7.19 -1.87 19.33
N ASP A 98 8.23 -2.72 19.31
CA ASP A 98 8.19 -4.09 19.85
C ASP A 98 7.04 -4.94 19.33
N TYR A 99 6.50 -4.59 18.15
CA TYR A 99 5.31 -5.20 17.56
C TYR A 99 4.05 -5.14 18.44
N ASN A 100 3.90 -4.09 19.25
CA ASN A 100 2.64 -3.82 19.93
C ASN A 100 1.55 -3.54 18.90
N ILE A 101 0.55 -4.43 18.78
CA ILE A 101 -0.45 -4.42 17.71
C ILE A 101 -1.23 -3.10 17.68
N GLN A 102 -1.72 -2.64 18.80
CA GLN A 102 -2.49 -1.38 18.87
C GLN A 102 -1.65 -0.20 18.35
N LYS A 103 -0.37 -0.17 18.73
CA LYS A 103 0.52 0.93 18.37
C LYS A 103 0.92 0.90 16.90
N ILE A 104 1.34 -0.26 16.39
CA ILE A 104 1.76 -0.36 14.98
C ILE A 104 0.59 -0.14 14.02
N THR A 105 -0.62 -0.62 14.33
CA THR A 105 -1.80 -0.43 13.49
C THR A 105 -2.31 1.01 13.52
N SER A 106 -2.44 1.62 14.69
CA SER A 106 -2.92 3.02 14.79
C SER A 106 -1.95 4.01 14.17
N VAL A 107 -0.64 3.85 14.42
CA VAL A 107 0.37 4.76 13.88
C VAL A 107 0.49 4.61 12.36
N SER A 108 0.53 3.38 11.82
CA SER A 108 0.62 3.17 10.37
C SER A 108 -0.62 3.68 9.63
N ALA A 109 -1.83 3.50 10.17
CA ALA A 109 -3.05 4.05 9.61
C ALA A 109 -3.03 5.59 9.55
N SER A 110 -2.57 6.23 10.63
CA SER A 110 -2.38 7.69 10.69
C SER A 110 -1.34 8.17 9.68
N MET A 111 -0.22 7.45 9.56
CA MET A 111 0.83 7.74 8.59
C MET A 111 0.33 7.63 7.15
N ALA A 112 -0.45 6.59 6.83
CA ALA A 112 -1.04 6.41 5.51
C ALA A 112 -2.01 7.55 5.16
N SER A 113 -2.91 7.92 6.08
CA SER A 113 -3.85 9.01 5.90
C SER A 113 -3.14 10.34 5.64
N PHE A 114 -2.08 10.63 6.42
CA PHE A 114 -1.26 11.82 6.23
C PHE A 114 -0.56 11.82 4.87
N ALA A 115 0.15 10.75 4.53
CA ALA A 115 0.94 10.67 3.30
C ALA A 115 0.07 10.73 2.04
N PHE A 116 -1.10 10.09 2.06
CA PHE A 116 -2.04 10.13 0.95
C PHE A 116 -2.57 11.55 0.69
N ILE A 117 -2.96 12.28 1.75
CA ILE A 117 -3.43 13.66 1.61
C ILE A 117 -2.31 14.59 1.15
N GLU A 118 -1.08 14.43 1.65
CA GLU A 118 0.07 15.21 1.18
C GLU A 118 0.36 14.94 -0.31
N ALA A 119 0.24 13.70 -0.77
CA ALA A 119 0.37 13.37 -2.18
C ALA A 119 -0.72 14.02 -3.05
N LEU A 120 -1.99 14.01 -2.60
CA LEU A 120 -3.07 14.71 -3.30
C LEU A 120 -2.85 16.24 -3.36
N LYS A 121 -2.26 16.84 -2.32
CA LYS A 121 -1.88 18.26 -2.34
C LYS A 121 -0.85 18.55 -3.43
N GLN A 122 0.17 17.69 -3.58
CA GLN A 122 1.16 17.82 -4.63
C GLN A 122 0.51 17.69 -6.03
N GLU A 123 -0.38 16.73 -6.23
CA GLU A 123 -1.13 16.59 -7.48
C GLU A 123 -2.01 17.83 -7.78
N CYS A 124 -2.61 18.43 -6.76
CA CYS A 124 -3.38 19.66 -6.89
C CYS A 124 -2.50 20.84 -7.32
N LEU A 125 -1.33 21.00 -6.71
CA LEU A 125 -0.36 22.03 -7.08
C LEU A 125 0.16 21.83 -8.52
N ASN A 126 0.53 20.60 -8.88
CA ASN A 126 1.00 20.27 -10.23
C ASN A 126 -0.07 20.57 -11.28
N THR A 127 -1.32 20.19 -11.02
CA THR A 127 -2.45 20.48 -11.92
C THR A 127 -2.68 21.98 -12.07
N SER A 128 -2.59 22.73 -10.99
CA SER A 128 -2.80 24.19 -11.01
C SER A 128 -1.69 24.94 -11.75
N CYS A 129 -0.44 24.46 -11.66
CA CYS A 129 0.71 25.09 -12.34
C CYS A 129 0.72 24.82 -13.86
N LEU A 130 0.30 23.61 -14.29
CA LEU A 130 0.41 23.20 -15.69
C LEU A 130 -0.71 23.75 -16.59
N PHE A 131 -1.87 24.15 -16.05
CA PHE A 131 -3.09 24.38 -16.84
C PHE A 131 -3.92 25.58 -16.38
N LEU A 132 -3.30 26.73 -16.09
CA LEU A 132 -4.02 27.93 -15.64
C LEU A 132 -5.15 28.44 -16.57
N SER A 133 -5.37 27.83 -17.76
CA SER A 133 -6.29 28.33 -18.77
C SER A 133 -7.41 27.40 -19.21
N SER A 134 -7.47 26.12 -18.78
CA SER A 134 -8.51 25.18 -19.22
C SER A 134 -9.61 24.93 -18.17
N LYS A 135 -10.87 24.81 -18.64
CA LYS A 135 -12.01 24.44 -17.77
C LYS A 135 -11.79 23.10 -17.06
N ASP A 136 -11.13 22.16 -17.72
CA ASP A 136 -10.91 20.80 -17.19
C ASP A 136 -9.87 20.82 -16.08
N ALA A 137 -8.80 21.61 -16.22
CA ALA A 137 -7.84 21.80 -15.15
C ALA A 137 -8.46 22.46 -13.91
N TYR A 138 -9.30 23.46 -14.10
CA TYR A 138 -10.03 24.09 -12.99
C TYR A 138 -10.96 23.09 -12.27
N ARG A 139 -11.71 22.28 -13.03
CA ARG A 139 -12.56 21.21 -12.45
C ARG A 139 -11.73 20.20 -11.68
N ARG A 140 -10.59 19.80 -12.24
CA ARG A 140 -9.66 18.85 -11.61
C ARG A 140 -9.09 19.39 -10.31
N SER A 141 -8.57 20.61 -10.31
CA SER A 141 -8.06 21.28 -9.11
C SER A 141 -9.13 21.42 -8.04
N LYS A 142 -10.37 21.80 -8.44
CA LYS A 142 -11.48 21.90 -7.51
C LYS A 142 -11.83 20.56 -6.87
N LEU A 143 -11.92 19.48 -7.68
CA LEU A 143 -12.15 18.13 -7.17
C LEU A 143 -11.07 17.72 -6.18
N LEU A 144 -9.80 17.91 -6.52
CA LEU A 144 -8.68 17.58 -5.64
C LEU A 144 -8.76 18.37 -4.32
N ALA A 145 -9.04 19.67 -4.38
CA ALA A 145 -9.20 20.50 -3.18
C ALA A 145 -10.35 20.02 -2.28
N GLU A 146 -11.52 19.68 -2.86
CA GLU A 146 -12.65 19.11 -2.13
C GLU A 146 -12.27 17.77 -1.45
N LYS A 147 -11.51 16.90 -2.13
CA LYS A 147 -11.07 15.62 -1.56
C LYS A 147 -10.01 15.77 -0.48
N ILE A 148 -9.11 16.72 -0.62
CA ILE A 148 -8.12 17.08 0.42
C ILE A 148 -8.84 17.57 1.67
N GLU A 149 -9.85 18.44 1.53
CA GLU A 149 -10.63 18.95 2.65
C GLU A 149 -11.47 17.85 3.32
N GLN A 150 -12.07 16.96 2.52
CA GLN A 150 -12.81 15.78 3.02
C GLN A 150 -11.93 14.84 3.84
N GLY A 151 -10.65 14.74 3.48
CA GLY A 151 -9.72 13.76 4.05
C GLY A 151 -9.90 12.34 3.51
N ALA A 152 -8.90 11.51 3.77
CA ALA A 152 -8.95 10.07 3.50
C ALA A 152 -8.43 9.32 4.72
N PHE A 153 -9.09 8.25 5.08
CA PHE A 153 -8.75 7.44 6.24
C PHE A 153 -8.37 6.04 5.81
N PHE A 154 -7.43 5.46 6.55
CA PHE A 154 -7.01 4.08 6.35
C PHE A 154 -7.21 3.30 7.64
N ASP A 155 -7.63 2.05 7.52
CA ASP A 155 -7.46 1.09 8.59
C ASP A 155 -6.14 0.32 8.41
N SER A 156 -5.67 -0.31 9.48
CA SER A 156 -4.47 -1.13 9.44
C SER A 156 -4.68 -2.38 10.29
N ARG A 157 -4.17 -3.49 9.79
CA ARG A 157 -4.12 -4.76 10.50
C ARG A 157 -2.73 -5.36 10.39
N ALA A 158 -2.26 -5.98 11.46
CA ALA A 158 -0.94 -6.58 11.51
C ALA A 158 -1.02 -8.00 12.08
N PHE A 159 -0.28 -8.93 11.46
CA PHE A 159 -0.28 -10.33 11.85
C PHE A 159 1.03 -11.02 11.45
N ASN A 160 1.40 -12.07 12.19
CA ASN A 160 2.52 -12.92 11.82
C ASN A 160 2.12 -13.93 10.75
N LEU A 161 3.08 -14.26 9.90
CA LEU A 161 3.01 -15.46 9.06
C LEU A 161 4.04 -16.49 9.54
N PRO A 162 3.70 -17.79 9.51
CA PRO A 162 4.54 -18.81 10.13
C PRO A 162 5.89 -19.04 9.42
N THR A 163 5.92 -18.82 8.09
CA THR A 163 7.10 -19.07 7.26
C THR A 163 7.26 -17.97 6.18
N LYS A 164 8.43 -17.95 5.55
CA LYS A 164 8.71 -17.05 4.42
C LYS A 164 7.86 -17.40 3.19
N GLU A 165 7.60 -18.68 2.97
CA GLU A 165 6.74 -19.17 1.89
C GLU A 165 5.31 -18.67 2.04
N GLU A 166 4.80 -18.54 3.26
CA GLU A 166 3.48 -17.96 3.51
C GLU A 166 3.45 -16.45 3.27
N VAL A 167 4.57 -15.75 3.40
CA VAL A 167 4.68 -14.35 2.95
C VAL A 167 4.51 -14.25 1.44
N VAL A 168 5.17 -15.14 0.68
CA VAL A 168 5.01 -15.21 -0.77
C VAL A 168 3.57 -15.55 -1.14
N ASN A 169 2.96 -16.55 -0.49
CA ASN A 169 1.58 -16.94 -0.73
C ASN A 169 0.60 -15.80 -0.42
N ASN A 170 0.87 -14.99 0.62
CA ASN A 170 0.07 -13.82 0.95
C ASN A 170 0.10 -12.77 -0.18
N LEU A 171 1.28 -12.46 -0.71
CA LEU A 171 1.43 -11.50 -1.80
C LEU A 171 0.85 -12.04 -3.13
N ILE A 172 1.01 -13.33 -3.43
CA ILE A 172 0.33 -13.99 -4.55
C ILE A 172 -1.19 -13.83 -4.43
N TRP A 173 -1.74 -14.06 -3.24
CA TRP A 173 -3.17 -13.88 -3.02
C TRP A 173 -3.62 -12.43 -3.25
N ARG A 174 -2.82 -11.44 -2.83
CA ARG A 174 -3.12 -10.01 -3.09
C ARG A 174 -3.00 -9.64 -4.57
N GLU A 175 -2.00 -10.16 -5.28
CA GLU A 175 -1.87 -9.97 -6.73
C GLU A 175 -3.06 -10.58 -7.50
N GLN A 176 -3.49 -11.77 -7.13
CA GLN A 176 -4.66 -12.42 -7.75
C GLN A 176 -5.94 -11.62 -7.48
N ASP A 177 -6.05 -10.99 -6.32
CA ASP A 177 -7.18 -10.12 -5.99
C ASP A 177 -7.13 -8.82 -6.83
N ALA A 178 -5.96 -8.22 -6.99
CA ALA A 178 -5.72 -7.07 -7.86
C ALA A 178 -6.17 -7.35 -9.29
N ILE A 179 -5.76 -8.50 -9.86
CA ILE A 179 -6.15 -8.93 -11.21
C ILE A 179 -7.68 -9.04 -11.32
N ARG A 180 -8.34 -9.70 -10.37
CA ARG A 180 -9.80 -9.82 -10.39
C ARG A 180 -10.49 -8.47 -10.32
N ASN A 181 -10.03 -7.60 -9.43
CA ASN A 181 -10.60 -6.27 -9.22
C ASN A 181 -10.37 -5.37 -10.45
N SER A 182 -9.21 -5.46 -11.11
CA SER A 182 -8.91 -4.67 -12.31
C SER A 182 -9.77 -5.07 -13.50
N ILE A 183 -10.03 -6.37 -13.70
CA ILE A 183 -10.94 -6.88 -14.73
C ILE A 183 -12.37 -6.38 -14.48
N GLN A 184 -12.85 -6.51 -13.24
CA GLN A 184 -14.18 -6.06 -12.85
C GLN A 184 -14.33 -4.53 -12.96
N GLY A 185 -13.33 -3.78 -12.50
CA GLY A 185 -13.33 -2.30 -12.57
C GLY A 185 -13.36 -1.80 -14.01
N LEU A 186 -12.57 -2.40 -14.91
CA LEU A 186 -12.60 -2.07 -16.34
C LEU A 186 -13.96 -2.42 -16.94
N ALA A 187 -14.49 -3.62 -16.66
CA ALA A 187 -15.79 -4.04 -17.17
C ALA A 187 -16.92 -3.09 -16.71
N GLN A 188 -16.93 -2.68 -15.44
CA GLN A 188 -17.91 -1.72 -14.91
C GLN A 188 -17.84 -0.31 -15.54
N SER A 189 -16.69 0.05 -16.11
CA SER A 189 -16.57 1.30 -16.87
C SER A 189 -17.09 1.20 -18.30
N LEU A 190 -17.25 0.00 -18.86
CA LEU A 190 -17.63 -0.28 -20.25
C LEU A 190 -19.06 -0.78 -20.41
N PHE A 191 -19.60 -1.43 -19.39
CA PHE A 191 -20.90 -2.09 -19.41
C PHE A 191 -21.75 -1.68 -18.20
N SER A 192 -23.06 -1.78 -18.36
CA SER A 192 -23.98 -1.63 -17.24
C SER A 192 -23.89 -2.82 -16.27
N HIS A 193 -24.32 -2.61 -15.03
CA HIS A 193 -24.31 -3.66 -14.00
C HIS A 193 -25.03 -4.93 -14.46
N ASN A 194 -26.18 -4.78 -15.12
CA ASN A 194 -27.01 -5.92 -15.58
C ASN A 194 -26.32 -6.76 -16.66
N GLU A 195 -25.44 -6.15 -17.47
CA GLU A 195 -24.71 -6.84 -18.54
C GLU A 195 -23.56 -7.69 -18.07
N ILE A 196 -23.04 -7.43 -16.85
CA ILE A 196 -21.88 -8.14 -16.29
C ILE A 196 -22.19 -8.88 -15.00
N GLN A 197 -23.41 -8.77 -14.47
CA GLN A 197 -23.81 -9.45 -13.25
C GLN A 197 -23.73 -10.97 -13.41
N CYS A 198 -23.10 -11.65 -12.45
CA CYS A 198 -22.93 -13.11 -12.42
C CYS A 198 -22.10 -13.71 -13.57
N ILE A 199 -21.38 -12.89 -14.34
CA ILE A 199 -20.48 -13.36 -15.39
C ILE A 199 -19.08 -13.61 -14.79
N LYS A 200 -18.45 -14.72 -15.22
CA LYS A 200 -17.07 -15.04 -14.79
C LYS A 200 -16.06 -14.11 -15.47
N ASN A 201 -14.94 -13.84 -14.81
CA ASN A 201 -13.92 -12.97 -15.37
C ASN A 201 -13.42 -13.39 -16.75
N LYS A 202 -13.31 -14.69 -17.04
CA LYS A 202 -12.94 -15.17 -18.37
C LYS A 202 -13.92 -14.71 -19.44
N ASP A 203 -15.21 -14.88 -19.19
CA ASP A 203 -16.27 -14.51 -20.14
C ASP A 203 -16.39 -12.98 -20.27
N ILE A 204 -16.08 -12.24 -19.19
CA ILE A 204 -15.99 -10.76 -19.21
C ILE A 204 -14.85 -10.29 -20.11
N LEU A 205 -13.68 -10.94 -20.05
CA LEU A 205 -12.54 -10.60 -20.92
C LEU A 205 -12.89 -10.84 -22.40
N GLU A 206 -13.53 -11.95 -22.73
CA GLU A 206 -14.00 -12.24 -24.07
C GLU A 206 -15.03 -11.19 -24.53
N LYS A 207 -16.03 -10.89 -23.70
CA LYS A 207 -17.06 -9.87 -23.98
C LYS A 207 -16.47 -8.47 -24.22
N MET A 208 -15.49 -8.04 -23.42
CA MET A 208 -14.81 -6.75 -23.62
C MET A 208 -14.11 -6.70 -24.98
N LYS A 209 -13.45 -7.80 -25.35
CA LYS A 209 -12.73 -7.89 -26.64
C LYS A 209 -13.68 -7.91 -27.82
N GLU A 210 -14.75 -8.71 -27.78
CA GLU A 210 -15.70 -8.88 -28.88
C GLU A 210 -16.59 -7.63 -29.06
N GLU A 211 -17.15 -7.08 -27.98
CA GLU A 211 -18.12 -6.01 -28.09
C GLU A 211 -17.51 -4.58 -28.06
N LYS A 212 -16.33 -4.42 -27.44
CA LYS A 212 -15.69 -3.11 -27.28
C LYS A 212 -14.32 -3.01 -27.97
N GLY A 213 -13.77 -4.12 -28.47
CA GLY A 213 -12.42 -4.17 -29.04
C GLY A 213 -11.31 -3.92 -28.02
N ILE A 214 -11.60 -4.09 -26.72
CA ILE A 214 -10.66 -3.81 -25.62
C ILE A 214 -10.09 -5.12 -25.09
N ASP A 215 -8.78 -5.24 -25.18
CA ASP A 215 -8.03 -6.32 -24.54
C ASP A 215 -7.42 -5.81 -23.23
N TRP A 216 -7.88 -6.35 -22.09
CA TRP A 216 -7.44 -5.98 -20.75
C TRP A 216 -5.91 -5.99 -20.60
N SER A 217 -5.25 -6.97 -21.21
CA SER A 217 -3.80 -7.16 -21.06
C SER A 217 -2.96 -6.07 -21.72
N THR A 218 -3.49 -5.40 -22.73
CA THR A 218 -2.81 -4.33 -23.47
C THR A 218 -3.39 -2.95 -23.20
N TYR A 219 -4.61 -2.89 -22.70
CA TYR A 219 -5.31 -1.63 -22.41
C TYR A 219 -4.88 -1.00 -21.09
N LEU A 220 -4.65 -1.81 -20.05
CA LEU A 220 -4.24 -1.35 -18.74
C LEU A 220 -2.72 -1.43 -18.57
N THR A 221 -2.17 -0.51 -17.79
CA THR A 221 -0.75 -0.57 -17.35
C THR A 221 -0.51 -1.75 -16.41
N GLY A 222 0.76 -2.15 -16.23
CA GLY A 222 1.13 -3.22 -15.28
C GLY A 222 0.63 -2.94 -13.86
N TYR A 223 0.75 -1.69 -13.40
CA TYR A 223 0.22 -1.25 -12.12
C TYR A 223 -1.31 -1.43 -12.01
N GLN A 224 -2.04 -1.00 -13.02
CA GLN A 224 -3.52 -1.11 -13.03
C GLN A 224 -3.99 -2.56 -13.08
N GLN A 225 -3.21 -3.44 -13.69
CA GLN A 225 -3.50 -4.88 -13.77
C GLN A 225 -3.19 -5.61 -12.47
N ARG A 226 -2.01 -5.36 -11.88
CA ARG A 226 -1.42 -6.22 -10.83
C ARG A 226 -0.85 -5.47 -9.63
N GLY A 227 -0.89 -4.13 -9.62
CA GLY A 227 -0.22 -3.34 -8.60
C GLY A 227 1.27 -3.13 -8.88
N CYS A 228 1.98 -2.61 -7.87
CA CYS A 228 3.43 -2.40 -7.89
C CYS A 228 4.05 -2.65 -6.52
N CYS A 229 5.38 -2.77 -6.49
CA CYS A 229 6.13 -2.90 -5.25
C CYS A 229 6.97 -1.65 -4.93
N ALA A 230 7.22 -1.43 -3.64
CA ALA A 230 8.32 -0.62 -3.17
C ALA A 230 9.47 -1.55 -2.74
N ILE A 231 10.64 -1.33 -3.31
CA ILE A 231 11.83 -2.14 -3.09
C ILE A 231 13.01 -1.26 -2.67
N LYS A 232 13.96 -1.84 -1.94
CA LYS A 232 15.23 -1.19 -1.64
C LYS A 232 16.20 -1.38 -2.80
N VAL A 233 16.75 -0.29 -3.28
CA VAL A 233 17.78 -0.26 -4.32
C VAL A 233 19.07 0.28 -3.72
N GLU A 234 20.17 -0.43 -3.94
CA GLU A 234 21.51 0.05 -3.57
C GLU A 234 22.09 0.84 -4.74
N THR A 235 22.56 2.03 -4.45
CA THR A 235 23.28 2.90 -5.39
C THR A 235 24.64 3.25 -4.86
N ASP A 236 25.62 3.28 -5.73
CA ASP A 236 26.94 3.79 -5.38
C ASP A 236 26.88 5.33 -5.27
N GLY A 237 27.36 5.84 -4.17
CA GLY A 237 27.46 7.28 -3.90
C GLY A 237 28.86 7.63 -3.44
N GLU A 238 29.18 8.92 -3.45
CA GLU A 238 30.44 9.43 -2.92
C GLU A 238 30.15 10.29 -1.68
N TYR A 239 30.94 10.08 -0.62
CA TYR A 239 30.92 10.91 0.58
C TYR A 239 32.35 11.22 1.01
N ASN A 240 32.73 12.50 0.99
CA ASN A 240 34.10 12.97 1.31
C ASN A 240 35.21 12.22 0.54
N GLY A 241 35.01 11.98 -0.77
CA GLY A 241 35.98 11.25 -1.62
C GLY A 241 36.01 9.74 -1.42
N THR A 242 35.10 9.17 -0.61
CA THR A 242 35.00 7.72 -0.38
C THR A 242 33.71 7.20 -1.02
N LEU A 243 33.84 6.11 -1.80
CA LEU A 243 32.68 5.40 -2.33
C LEU A 243 31.89 4.78 -1.19
N VAL A 244 30.60 5.10 -1.12
CA VAL A 244 29.68 4.58 -0.14
C VAL A 244 28.45 4.00 -0.83
N LYS A 245 27.96 2.87 -0.37
CA LYS A 245 26.67 2.34 -0.82
C LYS A 245 25.54 3.05 -0.07
N ARG A 246 24.59 3.57 -0.82
CA ARG A 246 23.37 4.18 -0.30
C ARG A 246 22.18 3.31 -0.67
N THR A 247 21.24 3.19 0.23
CA THR A 247 19.99 2.47 -0.02
C THR A 247 18.85 3.47 -0.11
N SER A 248 18.09 3.44 -1.19
CA SER A 248 16.85 4.20 -1.38
C SER A 248 15.67 3.25 -1.58
N TRP A 249 14.46 3.75 -1.33
CA TRP A 249 13.24 3.07 -1.68
C TRP A 249 12.77 3.56 -3.05
N GLU A 250 12.44 2.62 -3.94
CA GLU A 250 11.95 2.92 -5.27
C GLU A 250 10.70 2.11 -5.60
N VAL A 251 9.84 2.67 -6.46
CA VAL A 251 8.68 1.96 -6.99
C VAL A 251 9.12 1.08 -8.16
N ASP A 252 8.82 -0.20 -8.08
CA ASP A 252 8.93 -1.13 -9.19
C ASP A 252 7.53 -1.35 -9.78
N ASP A 253 7.26 -0.68 -10.91
CA ASP A 253 6.01 -0.82 -11.68
C ASP A 253 5.99 -2.06 -12.57
N ASN A 254 7.14 -2.74 -12.73
CA ASN A 254 7.31 -3.89 -13.61
C ASN A 254 7.50 -5.20 -12.84
N ILE A 255 6.73 -5.36 -11.76
CA ILE A 255 6.78 -6.58 -10.94
C ILE A 255 6.54 -7.84 -11.78
N PRO A 256 7.24 -8.95 -11.51
CA PRO A 256 6.93 -10.22 -12.13
C PRO A 256 5.58 -10.75 -11.66
N ILE A 257 5.06 -11.76 -12.34
CA ILE A 257 3.92 -12.54 -11.83
C ILE A 257 4.44 -13.40 -10.68
N PHE A 258 3.98 -13.15 -9.46
CA PHE A 258 4.53 -13.77 -8.24
C PHE A 258 4.42 -15.30 -8.21
N THR A 259 3.45 -15.89 -8.93
CA THR A 259 3.36 -17.34 -9.09
C THR A 259 4.46 -17.91 -10.00
N GLN A 260 5.04 -17.11 -10.89
CA GLN A 260 6.09 -17.51 -11.83
C GLN A 260 7.49 -17.19 -11.31
N ASP A 261 7.62 -16.11 -10.51
CA ASP A 261 8.87 -15.70 -9.89
C ASP A 261 8.67 -15.46 -8.39
N ARG A 262 8.78 -16.52 -7.60
CA ARG A 262 8.67 -16.45 -6.14
C ARG A 262 9.92 -15.84 -5.50
N ASP A 263 11.07 -15.92 -6.17
CA ASP A 263 12.36 -15.42 -5.67
C ASP A 263 12.38 -13.88 -5.63
N TYR A 264 11.57 -13.23 -6.42
CA TYR A 264 11.36 -11.78 -6.33
C TYR A 264 11.00 -11.33 -4.90
N ILE A 265 10.20 -12.10 -4.19
CA ILE A 265 9.81 -11.83 -2.79
C ILE A 265 10.80 -12.48 -1.83
N LEU A 266 11.13 -13.77 -2.03
CA LEU A 266 11.97 -14.56 -1.11
C LEU A 266 13.33 -13.93 -0.89
N SER A 267 13.99 -13.42 -1.93
CA SER A 267 15.30 -12.76 -1.83
C SER A 267 15.30 -11.54 -0.91
N ARG A 268 14.17 -10.85 -0.79
CA ARG A 268 14.02 -9.62 0.03
C ARG A 268 13.70 -9.89 1.50
N ILE A 269 13.26 -11.09 1.81
CA ILE A 269 12.89 -11.50 3.18
C ILE A 269 13.82 -12.59 3.74
N THR A 270 14.82 -13.01 2.97
CA THR A 270 15.85 -13.95 3.40
C THR A 270 17.13 -13.17 3.64
N PHE A 271 17.71 -13.34 4.80
CA PHE A 271 18.97 -12.72 5.22
C PHE A 271 19.93 -13.83 5.66
N ASP A 272 21.19 -13.72 5.23
CA ASP A 272 22.30 -14.61 5.57
C ASP A 272 22.87 -14.30 6.96
#